data_0d271a36021fda638c24c74c6925a53d
#
_entry.id   0d271a36021fda638c24c74c6925a53d
#
_cell.length_a   1.000
_cell.length_b   1.000
_cell.length_c   1.000
_cell.angle_alpha   90.00
_cell.angle_beta   90.00
_cell.angle_gamma   90.00
#
_symmetry.space_group_name_H-M   'P 1'
#
loop_
_entity.id
_entity.type
_entity.pdbx_description
1 polymer ?
#
loop_
_entity_poly.entity_id
_entity_poly.type
_entity_poly.pdbx_seq_one_letter_code
_entity_poly.pdbx_strand_id
1 'polypeptide(L)'
;YFSIVIAEFWRRWHISLSTWFRDYIYIPLGGSKGTKWFQIRNVLIIFLVSGFWHGANWTYVVWGLYHALMFLPLLLFNINRSHLITKSYGWLDFAKIGITFFIVCVGWVFFRADSMGAATDYLTTFFSFESFGIDFFIKNNRYLLASLVCLMSIFIVSVVEFINVKEKNSTIRLSTTLIVFLVFILFFTGSFKNQLDFIYFQF
;
A
#
# COMPACT_ATOMS: atom_id res chain seq x y z
N TYR A 1 -4.88 3.94 -4.20
CA TYR A 1 -4.94 3.90 -2.72
C TYR A 1 -6.35 4.10 -2.14
N PHE A 2 -7.34 4.58 -2.93
CA PHE A 2 -8.74 4.71 -2.49
C PHE A 2 -9.43 3.35 -2.46
N SER A 3 -9.07 2.51 -1.50
CA SER A 3 -9.67 1.18 -1.32
C SER A 3 -10.38 1.12 0.02
N ILE A 4 -11.65 0.70 0.00
CA ILE A 4 -12.49 0.61 1.20
C ILE A 4 -12.04 -0.57 2.09
N VAL A 5 -11.51 -1.62 1.47
CA VAL A 5 -11.05 -2.83 2.15
C VAL A 5 -9.72 -3.32 1.56
N ILE A 6 -8.93 -4.02 2.37
CA ILE A 6 -7.62 -4.55 1.95
C ILE A 6 -7.73 -5.50 0.73
N ALA A 7 -8.86 -6.18 0.56
CA ALA A 7 -9.11 -7.03 -0.60
C ALA A 7 -9.22 -6.24 -1.91
N GLU A 8 -9.79 -5.03 -1.86
CA GLU A 8 -9.84 -4.12 -2.99
C GLU A 8 -8.45 -3.56 -3.29
N PHE A 9 -7.69 -3.19 -2.25
CA PHE A 9 -6.32 -2.72 -2.41
C PHE A 9 -5.49 -3.71 -3.22
N TRP A 10 -5.46 -4.98 -2.85
CA TRP A 10 -4.69 -6.02 -3.54
C TRP A 10 -5.17 -6.33 -4.97
N ARG A 11 -6.40 -5.97 -5.33
CA ARG A 11 -6.90 -6.07 -6.70
C ARG A 11 -6.48 -4.91 -7.58
N ARG A 12 -6.14 -3.78 -6.98
CA ARG A 12 -5.79 -2.52 -7.67
C ARG A 12 -4.29 -2.25 -7.61
N TRP A 13 -3.60 -2.83 -6.64
CA TRP A 13 -2.17 -2.69 -6.45
C TRP A 13 -1.40 -3.84 -7.11
N HIS A 14 -0.32 -3.48 -7.85
CA HIS A 14 0.58 -4.42 -8.54
C HIS A 14 -0.19 -5.53 -9.27
N ILE A 15 -1.11 -5.15 -10.14
CA ILE A 15 -2.10 -6.03 -10.78
C ILE A 15 -1.43 -7.21 -11.50
N SER A 16 -0.32 -6.97 -12.21
CA SER A 16 0.41 -8.01 -12.93
C SER A 16 0.91 -9.10 -11.99
N LEU A 17 1.57 -8.73 -10.89
CA LEU A 17 2.08 -9.67 -9.89
C LEU A 17 0.94 -10.41 -9.17
N SER A 18 -0.09 -9.67 -8.73
CA SER A 18 -1.26 -10.26 -8.07
C SER A 18 -2.00 -11.25 -8.98
N THR A 19 -2.06 -10.95 -10.28
CA THR A 19 -2.64 -11.85 -11.29
C THR A 19 -1.78 -13.09 -11.46
N TRP A 20 -0.46 -12.92 -11.55
CA TRP A 20 0.47 -14.04 -11.66
C TRP A 20 0.36 -15.00 -10.46
N PHE A 21 0.41 -14.48 -9.22
CA PHE A 21 0.24 -15.31 -8.02
C PHE A 21 -1.13 -15.98 -7.98
N ARG A 22 -2.19 -15.30 -8.42
CA ARG A 22 -3.53 -15.90 -8.53
C ARG A 22 -3.53 -17.06 -9.50
N ASP A 23 -2.99 -16.89 -10.68
CA ASP A 23 -3.12 -17.86 -11.77
C ASP A 23 -2.18 -19.06 -11.58
N TYR A 24 -0.97 -18.83 -11.09
CA TYR A 24 0.04 -19.89 -10.96
C TYR A 24 0.12 -20.52 -9.57
N ILE A 25 -0.42 -19.90 -8.53
CA ILE A 25 -0.38 -20.46 -7.16
C ILE A 25 -1.78 -20.65 -6.61
N TYR A 26 -2.60 -19.60 -6.57
CA TYR A 26 -3.91 -19.67 -5.90
C TYR A 26 -4.89 -20.61 -6.59
N ILE A 27 -5.03 -20.51 -7.91
CA ILE A 27 -5.94 -21.39 -8.69
C ILE A 27 -5.49 -22.86 -8.66
N PRO A 28 -4.21 -23.20 -8.87
CA PRO A 28 -3.72 -24.58 -8.72
C PRO A 28 -3.90 -25.18 -7.33
N LEU A 29 -3.84 -24.40 -6.27
CA LEU A 29 -4.13 -24.82 -4.89
C LEU A 29 -5.63 -25.04 -4.62
N GLY A 30 -6.49 -24.89 -5.63
CA GLY A 30 -7.94 -25.00 -5.53
C GLY A 30 -8.69 -23.67 -5.44
N GLY A 31 -7.99 -22.56 -5.36
CA GLY A 31 -8.58 -21.20 -5.36
C GLY A 31 -9.58 -20.99 -4.23
N SER A 32 -10.76 -20.47 -4.58
CA SER A 32 -11.89 -20.26 -3.65
C SER A 32 -12.79 -21.50 -3.51
N LYS A 33 -12.46 -22.61 -4.16
CA LYS A 33 -13.24 -23.85 -4.09
C LYS A 33 -12.94 -24.59 -2.79
N GLY A 34 -13.95 -25.31 -2.27
CA GLY A 34 -13.79 -26.10 -1.07
C GLY A 34 -14.18 -25.38 0.23
N THR A 35 -13.71 -25.91 1.35
CA THR A 35 -14.03 -25.41 2.68
C THR A 35 -13.35 -24.08 2.99
N LYS A 36 -13.84 -23.35 3.99
CA LYS A 36 -13.20 -22.11 4.48
C LYS A 36 -11.73 -22.32 4.87
N TRP A 37 -11.39 -23.47 5.45
CA TRP A 37 -10.02 -23.81 5.82
C TRP A 37 -9.08 -23.87 4.61
N PHE A 38 -9.53 -24.45 3.50
CA PHE A 38 -8.74 -24.46 2.26
C PHE A 38 -8.53 -23.05 1.72
N GLN A 39 -9.55 -22.19 1.79
CA GLN A 39 -9.43 -20.79 1.36
C GLN A 39 -8.44 -20.00 2.24
N ILE A 40 -8.50 -20.19 3.57
CA ILE A 40 -7.57 -19.58 4.53
C ILE A 40 -6.14 -20.03 4.23
N ARG A 41 -5.92 -21.33 4.10
CA ARG A 41 -4.61 -21.92 3.75
C ARG A 41 -4.08 -21.29 2.46
N ASN A 42 -4.89 -21.23 1.40
CA ASN A 42 -4.47 -20.71 0.11
C ASN A 42 -4.11 -19.22 0.19
N VAL A 43 -4.84 -18.43 0.97
CA VAL A 43 -4.52 -17.01 1.22
C VAL A 43 -3.20 -16.87 1.98
N LEU A 44 -2.98 -17.67 3.03
CA LEU A 44 -1.72 -17.65 3.77
C LEU A 44 -0.54 -18.02 2.86
N ILE A 45 -0.67 -19.09 2.07
CA ILE A 45 0.39 -19.52 1.15
C ILE A 45 0.73 -18.42 0.15
N ILE A 46 -0.27 -17.81 -0.50
CA ILE A 46 0.00 -16.82 -1.54
C ILE A 46 0.70 -15.58 -0.98
N PHE A 47 0.31 -15.11 0.20
CA PHE A 47 0.94 -13.95 0.82
C PHE A 47 2.34 -14.26 1.36
N LEU A 48 2.56 -15.44 1.95
CA LEU A 48 3.88 -15.85 2.42
C LEU A 48 4.84 -16.04 1.24
N VAL A 49 4.40 -16.69 0.16
CA VAL A 49 5.22 -16.85 -1.05
C VAL A 49 5.50 -15.50 -1.70
N SER A 50 4.52 -14.59 -1.71
CA SER A 50 4.73 -13.23 -2.19
C SER A 50 5.79 -12.48 -1.37
N GLY A 51 5.75 -12.61 -0.03
CA GLY A 51 6.76 -12.02 0.84
C GLY A 51 8.15 -12.61 0.56
N PHE A 52 8.26 -13.92 0.52
CA PHE A 52 9.52 -14.62 0.23
C PHE A 52 10.09 -14.29 -1.16
N TRP A 53 9.22 -14.07 -2.14
CA TRP A 53 9.61 -13.66 -3.49
C TRP A 53 10.30 -12.29 -3.53
N HIS A 54 9.97 -11.39 -2.60
CA HIS A 54 10.59 -10.06 -2.50
C HIS A 54 12.02 -10.09 -1.91
N GLY A 55 12.42 -11.18 -1.28
CA GLY A 55 13.78 -11.36 -0.76
C GLY A 55 13.88 -12.28 0.44
N ALA A 56 15.10 -12.76 0.70
CA ALA A 56 15.41 -13.69 1.79
C ALA A 56 15.57 -12.97 3.16
N ASN A 57 14.74 -11.97 3.44
CA ASN A 57 14.72 -11.27 4.72
C ASN A 57 13.40 -11.56 5.46
N TRP A 58 13.49 -11.76 6.77
CA TRP A 58 12.31 -11.96 7.62
C TRP A 58 11.30 -10.83 7.57
N THR A 59 11.74 -9.61 7.28
CA THR A 59 10.86 -8.45 7.14
C THR A 59 9.84 -8.64 6.02
N TYR A 60 10.22 -9.23 4.89
CA TYR A 60 9.31 -9.54 3.79
C TYR A 60 8.34 -10.68 4.12
N VAL A 61 8.81 -11.70 4.84
CA VAL A 61 7.96 -12.82 5.27
C VAL A 61 6.89 -12.32 6.26
N VAL A 62 7.30 -11.47 7.22
CA VAL A 62 6.39 -10.85 8.18
C VAL A 62 5.42 -9.89 7.48
N TRP A 63 5.87 -9.13 6.48
CA TRP A 63 5.02 -8.30 5.64
C TRP A 63 3.93 -9.14 4.93
N GLY A 64 4.31 -10.27 4.34
CA GLY A 64 3.36 -11.18 3.71
C GLY A 64 2.36 -11.76 4.72
N LEU A 65 2.84 -12.26 5.86
CA LEU A 65 1.99 -12.77 6.94
C LEU A 65 1.03 -11.69 7.47
N TYR A 66 1.52 -10.48 7.68
CA TYR A 66 0.71 -9.35 8.12
C TYR A 66 -0.46 -9.10 7.17
N HIS A 67 -0.20 -9.02 5.87
CA HIS A 67 -1.25 -8.82 4.88
C HIS A 67 -2.22 -10.00 4.79
N ALA A 68 -1.75 -11.22 4.94
CA ALA A 68 -2.61 -12.39 5.03
C ALA A 68 -3.57 -12.27 6.23
N LEU A 69 -3.04 -11.95 7.42
CA LEU A 69 -3.83 -11.78 8.64
C LEU A 69 -4.88 -10.66 8.51
N MET A 70 -4.55 -9.56 7.86
CA MET A 70 -5.52 -8.47 7.58
C MET A 70 -6.59 -8.88 6.56
N PHE A 71 -6.29 -9.83 5.68
CA PHE A 71 -7.23 -10.35 4.70
C PHE A 71 -8.19 -11.40 5.29
N LEU A 72 -7.75 -12.18 6.27
CA LEU A 72 -8.53 -13.30 6.84
C LEU A 72 -9.91 -12.89 7.39
N PRO A 73 -10.08 -11.79 8.16
CA PRO A 73 -11.40 -11.37 8.62
C PRO A 73 -12.39 -11.15 7.47
N LEU A 74 -11.93 -10.55 6.38
CA LEU A 74 -12.77 -10.31 5.20
C LEU A 74 -13.23 -11.62 4.55
N LEU A 75 -12.35 -12.63 4.56
CA LEU A 75 -12.66 -13.96 4.05
C LEU A 75 -13.65 -14.69 4.96
N LEU A 76 -13.44 -14.64 6.28
CA LEU A 76 -14.28 -15.31 7.28
C LEU A 76 -15.71 -14.77 7.25
N PHE A 77 -15.88 -13.46 7.17
CA PHE A 77 -17.19 -12.80 7.12
C PHE A 77 -17.78 -12.69 5.71
N ASN A 78 -17.13 -13.24 4.67
CA ASN A 78 -17.55 -13.17 3.26
C ASN A 78 -17.69 -11.75 2.71
N ILE A 79 -16.98 -10.77 3.26
CA ILE A 79 -17.02 -9.36 2.83
C ILE A 79 -15.87 -8.99 1.90
N ASN A 80 -14.99 -9.94 1.56
CA ASN A 80 -13.85 -9.72 0.66
C ASN A 80 -14.24 -9.29 -0.77
N ARG A 81 -15.52 -9.41 -1.15
CA ARG A 81 -16.08 -8.98 -2.43
C ARG A 81 -17.13 -7.88 -2.31
N SER A 82 -17.40 -7.35 -1.12
CA SER A 82 -18.43 -6.33 -0.87
C SER A 82 -18.24 -5.07 -1.71
N HIS A 83 -16.98 -4.65 -1.92
CA HIS A 83 -16.62 -3.50 -2.74
C HIS A 83 -17.04 -3.62 -4.23
N LEU A 84 -17.30 -4.84 -4.74
CA LEU A 84 -17.77 -5.06 -6.11
C LEU A 84 -19.25 -4.69 -6.29
N ILE A 85 -19.99 -4.61 -5.20
CA ILE A 85 -21.45 -4.37 -5.17
C ILE A 85 -21.74 -2.88 -4.91
N THR A 86 -20.88 -2.23 -4.14
CA THR A 86 -21.07 -0.83 -3.71
C THR A 86 -20.73 0.13 -4.86
N LYS A 87 -21.72 0.86 -5.35
CA LYS A 87 -21.58 1.80 -6.49
C LYS A 87 -21.41 3.26 -6.08
N SER A 88 -21.60 3.61 -4.80
CA SER A 88 -21.55 5.00 -4.32
C SER A 88 -20.74 5.08 -3.04
N TYR A 89 -19.87 6.09 -2.96
CA TYR A 89 -19.09 6.40 -1.75
C TYR A 89 -19.93 7.21 -0.78
N GLY A 90 -20.11 6.68 0.44
CA GLY A 90 -20.71 7.40 1.56
C GLY A 90 -19.65 7.98 2.50
N TRP A 91 -20.08 8.80 3.46
CA TRP A 91 -19.17 9.39 4.47
C TRP A 91 -18.35 8.33 5.25
N LEU A 92 -18.97 7.21 5.59
CA LEU A 92 -18.28 6.10 6.28
C LEU A 92 -17.20 5.44 5.43
N ASP A 93 -17.27 5.56 4.11
CA ASP A 93 -16.30 4.93 3.24
C ASP A 93 -14.97 5.70 3.24
N PHE A 94 -14.99 7.00 3.50
CA PHE A 94 -13.76 7.77 3.72
C PHE A 94 -12.99 7.28 4.97
N ALA A 95 -13.71 7.00 6.06
CA ALA A 95 -13.09 6.40 7.25
C ALA A 95 -12.50 5.01 6.96
N LYS A 96 -13.22 4.16 6.23
CA LYS A 96 -12.73 2.84 5.81
C LYS A 96 -11.50 2.94 4.90
N ILE A 97 -11.50 3.89 3.96
CA ILE A 97 -10.34 4.18 3.11
C ILE A 97 -9.14 4.57 3.97
N GLY A 98 -9.33 5.46 4.95
CA GLY A 98 -8.27 5.87 5.88
C GLY A 98 -7.72 4.70 6.68
N ILE A 99 -8.59 3.82 7.21
CA ILE A 99 -8.19 2.62 7.93
C ILE A 99 -7.41 1.66 7.01
N THR A 100 -7.92 1.40 5.80
CA THR A 100 -7.24 0.53 4.83
C THR A 100 -5.88 1.09 4.45
N PHE A 101 -5.78 2.39 4.22
CA PHE A 101 -4.53 3.07 3.93
C PHE A 101 -3.55 2.94 5.09
N PHE A 102 -4.00 3.15 6.33
CA PHE A 102 -3.17 3.00 7.53
C PHE A 102 -2.64 1.57 7.68
N ILE A 103 -3.50 0.56 7.49
CA ILE A 103 -3.11 -0.86 7.51
C ILE A 103 -2.00 -1.12 6.46
N VAL A 104 -2.15 -0.60 5.26
CA VAL A 104 -1.13 -0.73 4.20
C VAL A 104 0.17 -0.04 4.61
N CYS A 105 0.11 1.17 5.17
CA CYS A 105 1.30 1.89 5.62
C CYS A 105 2.08 1.13 6.69
N VAL A 106 1.41 0.52 7.67
CA VAL A 106 2.07 -0.35 8.67
C VAL A 106 2.76 -1.54 7.99
N GLY A 107 2.12 -2.15 7.00
CA GLY A 107 2.76 -3.19 6.17
C GLY A 107 4.03 -2.69 5.47
N TRP A 108 4.00 -1.48 4.93
CA TRP A 108 5.16 -0.89 4.24
C TRP A 108 6.35 -0.64 5.16
N VAL A 109 6.14 -0.44 6.46
CA VAL A 109 7.24 -0.35 7.43
C VAL A 109 8.06 -1.63 7.44
N PHE A 110 7.42 -2.80 7.52
CA PHE A 110 8.12 -4.08 7.43
C PHE A 110 8.80 -4.28 6.09
N PHE A 111 8.16 -3.89 5.00
CA PHE A 111 8.72 -4.03 3.66
C PHE A 111 9.97 -3.18 3.45
N ARG A 112 10.03 -1.98 4.03
CA ARG A 112 11.14 -1.02 3.82
C ARG A 112 12.27 -1.17 4.83
N ALA A 113 12.01 -1.78 5.98
CA ALA A 113 12.99 -1.92 7.04
C ALA A 113 14.09 -2.92 6.69
N ASP A 114 15.33 -2.59 7.02
CA ASP A 114 16.51 -3.44 6.78
C ASP A 114 16.55 -4.65 7.74
N SER A 115 15.88 -4.56 8.89
CA SER A 115 15.78 -5.63 9.89
C SER A 115 14.47 -5.57 10.66
N MET A 116 14.12 -6.69 11.31
CA MET A 116 12.95 -6.74 12.20
C MET A 116 13.09 -5.77 13.38
N GLY A 117 14.29 -5.59 13.94
CA GLY A 117 14.56 -4.61 14.99
C GLY A 117 14.23 -3.19 14.51
N ALA A 118 14.75 -2.79 13.35
CA ALA A 118 14.49 -1.46 12.80
C ALA A 118 12.98 -1.23 12.53
N ALA A 119 12.26 -2.26 12.07
CA ALA A 119 10.81 -2.16 11.87
C ALA A 119 10.06 -1.95 13.18
N THR A 120 10.39 -2.72 14.21
CA THR A 120 9.77 -2.60 15.54
C THR A 120 10.09 -1.27 16.22
N ASP A 121 11.34 -0.83 16.16
CA ASP A 121 11.76 0.46 16.72
C ASP A 121 11.02 1.63 16.04
N TYR A 122 10.88 1.57 14.71
CA TYR A 122 10.11 2.58 13.98
C TYR A 122 8.64 2.60 14.43
N LEU A 123 8.00 1.44 14.53
CA LEU A 123 6.60 1.34 14.94
C LEU A 123 6.40 1.78 16.40
N THR A 124 7.28 1.36 17.31
CA THR A 124 7.19 1.78 18.72
C THR A 124 7.37 3.28 18.88
N THR A 125 8.34 3.87 18.18
CA THR A 125 8.56 5.33 18.17
C THR A 125 7.35 6.06 17.57
N PHE A 126 6.78 5.55 16.49
CA PHE A 126 5.59 6.12 15.88
C PHE A 126 4.39 6.12 16.83
N PHE A 127 4.15 5.02 17.54
CA PHE A 127 3.01 4.89 18.47
C PHE A 127 3.25 5.51 19.82
N SER A 128 4.49 5.76 20.26
CA SER A 128 4.78 6.45 21.51
C SER A 128 4.47 7.95 21.48
N PHE A 129 4.21 8.49 20.28
CA PHE A 129 3.99 9.93 20.05
C PHE A 129 5.14 10.85 20.54
N GLU A 130 6.23 10.30 21.04
CA GLU A 130 7.39 11.07 21.51
C GLU A 130 8.09 11.84 20.38
N SER A 131 8.00 11.32 19.16
CA SER A 131 8.66 11.88 17.98
C SER A 131 7.87 12.97 17.25
N PHE A 132 6.65 13.27 17.68
CA PHE A 132 5.82 14.34 17.08
C PHE A 132 6.25 15.74 17.54
N GLY A 133 7.56 15.96 17.75
CA GLY A 133 8.12 17.27 17.99
C GLY A 133 8.07 18.13 16.71
N ILE A 134 7.07 19.02 16.65
CA ILE A 134 6.97 20.05 15.59
C ILE A 134 8.25 20.88 15.53
N ASP A 135 8.98 20.96 16.64
CA ASP A 135 10.24 21.72 16.77
C ASP A 135 11.31 21.32 15.74
N PHE A 136 11.38 20.02 15.37
CA PHE A 136 12.32 19.57 14.34
C PHE A 136 12.00 20.19 12.97
N PHE A 137 10.74 20.28 12.60
CA PHE A 137 10.30 20.85 11.33
C PHE A 137 10.43 22.37 11.33
N ILE A 138 10.13 23.04 12.45
CA ILE A 138 10.22 24.49 12.59
C ILE A 138 11.69 24.93 12.54
N LYS A 139 12.59 24.19 13.17
CA LYS A 139 14.03 24.50 13.23
C LYS A 139 14.72 24.34 11.89
N ASN A 140 14.13 23.58 10.96
CA ASN A 140 14.76 23.28 9.68
C ASN A 140 13.79 23.54 8.49
N ASN A 141 13.75 24.79 8.03
CA ASN A 141 12.86 25.27 6.98
C ASN A 141 12.87 24.41 5.69
N ARG A 142 14.01 23.74 5.39
CA ARG A 142 14.09 22.86 4.20
C ARG A 142 13.21 21.62 4.34
N TYR A 143 13.19 21.00 5.53
CA TYR A 143 12.33 19.82 5.76
C TYR A 143 10.86 20.21 5.86
N LEU A 144 10.55 21.38 6.44
CA LEU A 144 9.19 21.89 6.44
C LEU A 144 8.68 22.13 5.00
N LEU A 145 9.46 22.79 4.17
CA LEU A 145 9.10 23.03 2.78
C LEU A 145 8.96 21.73 2.01
N ALA A 146 9.88 20.80 2.14
CA ALA A 146 9.82 19.50 1.47
C ALA A 146 8.58 18.70 1.90
N SER A 147 8.25 18.68 3.20
CA SER A 147 7.06 18.00 3.71
C SER A 147 5.76 18.61 3.20
N LEU A 148 5.68 19.95 3.13
CA LEU A 148 4.53 20.64 2.56
C LEU A 148 4.35 20.33 1.07
N VAL A 149 5.43 20.34 0.30
CA VAL A 149 5.39 19.97 -1.13
C VAL A 149 4.96 18.52 -1.31
N CYS A 150 5.47 17.59 -0.50
CA CYS A 150 5.04 16.19 -0.53
C CYS A 150 3.56 16.03 -0.19
N LEU A 151 3.07 16.70 0.85
CA LEU A 151 1.66 16.67 1.25
C LEU A 151 0.75 17.23 0.15
N MET A 152 1.13 18.35 -0.45
CA MET A 152 0.40 18.95 -1.58
C MET A 152 0.38 18.00 -2.79
N SER A 153 1.48 17.35 -3.10
CA SER A 153 1.55 16.39 -4.21
C SER A 153 0.66 15.17 -3.96
N ILE A 154 0.68 14.62 -2.74
CA ILE A 154 -0.19 13.52 -2.33
C ILE A 154 -1.65 13.95 -2.42
N PHE A 155 -1.99 15.15 -1.97
CA PHE A 155 -3.34 15.67 -2.04
C PHE A 155 -3.82 15.80 -3.50
N ILE A 156 -3.01 16.39 -4.39
CA ILE A 156 -3.34 16.53 -5.81
C ILE A 156 -3.58 15.17 -6.47
N VAL A 157 -2.66 14.21 -6.27
CA VAL A 157 -2.80 12.86 -6.81
C VAL A 157 -4.05 12.18 -6.25
N SER A 158 -4.33 12.37 -4.98
CA SER A 158 -5.53 11.83 -4.32
C SER A 158 -6.81 12.38 -4.90
N VAL A 159 -6.89 13.69 -5.15
CA VAL A 159 -8.05 14.35 -5.77
C VAL A 159 -8.25 13.84 -7.21
N VAL A 160 -7.17 13.75 -7.99
CA VAL A 160 -7.24 13.24 -9.36
C VAL A 160 -7.72 11.78 -9.37
N GLU A 161 -7.19 10.93 -8.49
CA GLU A 161 -7.65 9.54 -8.38
C GLU A 161 -9.12 9.45 -7.96
N PHE A 162 -9.55 10.28 -7.01
CA PHE A 162 -10.95 10.33 -6.56
C PHE A 162 -11.91 10.72 -7.69
N ILE A 163 -11.56 11.73 -8.49
CA ILE A 163 -12.36 12.16 -9.65
C ILE A 163 -12.43 11.02 -10.68
N ASN A 164 -11.31 10.37 -10.99
CA ASN A 164 -11.27 9.24 -11.93
C ASN A 164 -12.12 8.04 -11.46
N VAL A 165 -12.16 7.76 -10.17
CA VAL A 165 -12.98 6.68 -9.60
C VAL A 165 -14.46 7.03 -9.68
N LYS A 166 -14.83 8.30 -9.50
CA LYS A 166 -16.23 8.75 -9.55
C LYS A 166 -16.78 8.78 -10.97
N GLU A 167 -15.95 9.16 -11.92
CA GLU A 167 -16.32 9.25 -13.34
C GLU A 167 -15.81 8.00 -14.09
N LYS A 168 -16.59 6.94 -14.08
CA LYS A 168 -16.27 5.61 -14.62
C LYS A 168 -15.85 5.59 -16.11
N ASN A 169 -15.95 6.70 -16.83
CA ASN A 169 -15.67 6.84 -18.26
C ASN A 169 -14.71 7.99 -18.63
N SER A 170 -14.22 8.77 -17.68
CA SER A 170 -13.26 9.83 -18.01
C SER A 170 -11.84 9.32 -17.78
N THR A 171 -11.16 8.93 -18.85
CA THR A 171 -9.71 9.00 -18.88
C THR A 171 -9.36 10.48 -18.80
N ILE A 172 -9.09 10.99 -17.58
CA ILE A 172 -8.45 12.30 -17.47
C ILE A 172 -7.12 12.14 -18.20
N ARG A 173 -7.06 12.68 -19.42
CA ARG A 173 -5.77 12.93 -20.06
C ARG A 173 -5.03 13.88 -19.14
N LEU A 174 -4.07 13.34 -18.40
CA LEU A 174 -3.09 14.15 -17.70
C LEU A 174 -2.56 15.15 -18.71
N SER A 175 -2.88 16.44 -18.53
CA SER A 175 -2.38 17.46 -19.44
C SER A 175 -0.85 17.40 -19.36
N THR A 176 -0.18 17.64 -20.48
CA THR A 176 1.28 17.70 -20.54
C THR A 176 1.86 18.60 -19.44
N THR A 177 1.15 19.67 -19.12
CA THR A 177 1.49 20.61 -18.04
C THR A 177 1.51 19.93 -16.65
N LEU A 178 0.52 19.08 -16.34
CA LEU A 178 0.48 18.35 -15.07
C LEU A 178 1.61 17.30 -14.99
N ILE A 179 1.92 16.63 -16.09
CA ILE A 179 3.04 15.68 -16.17
C ILE A 179 4.36 16.41 -15.92
N VAL A 180 4.58 17.54 -16.59
CA VAL A 180 5.79 18.36 -16.42
C VAL A 180 5.88 18.87 -14.97
N PHE A 181 4.78 19.30 -14.37
CA PHE A 181 4.73 19.75 -12.98
C PHE A 181 5.07 18.61 -11.99
N LEU A 182 4.54 17.40 -12.19
CA LEU A 182 4.86 16.24 -11.37
C LEU A 182 6.32 15.81 -11.52
N VAL A 183 6.87 15.84 -12.75
CA VAL A 183 8.29 15.57 -13.00
C VAL A 183 9.17 16.62 -12.32
N PHE A 184 8.79 17.89 -12.38
CA PHE A 184 9.47 18.98 -11.69
C PHE A 184 9.50 18.78 -10.17
N ILE A 185 8.37 18.42 -9.56
CA ILE A 185 8.30 18.10 -8.12
C ILE A 185 9.20 16.92 -7.78
N LEU A 186 9.15 15.84 -8.56
CA LEU A 186 10.01 14.66 -8.36
C LEU A 186 11.49 15.03 -8.46
N PHE A 187 11.86 15.91 -9.39
CA PHE A 187 13.24 16.37 -9.56
C PHE A 187 13.74 17.18 -8.35
N PHE A 188 12.90 18.06 -7.79
CA PHE A 188 13.27 18.91 -6.65
C PHE A 188 13.17 18.19 -5.29
N THR A 189 12.28 17.21 -5.15
CA THR A 189 12.10 16.46 -3.89
C THR A 189 12.86 15.14 -3.87
N GLY A 190 13.27 14.64 -5.05
CA GLY A 190 14.03 13.39 -5.17
C GLY A 190 15.41 13.51 -4.59
N SER A 191 15.80 12.57 -3.73
CA SER A 191 17.17 12.46 -3.23
C SER A 191 18.00 11.68 -4.24
N PHE A 192 18.66 12.39 -5.18
CA PHE A 192 19.52 11.77 -6.21
C PHE A 192 20.95 11.49 -5.71
N LYS A 193 21.27 11.77 -4.44
CA LYS A 193 22.63 11.66 -3.90
C LYS A 193 23.01 10.25 -3.43
N ASN A 194 22.06 9.41 -3.13
CA ASN A 194 22.33 8.02 -2.77
C ASN A 194 21.86 7.13 -3.93
N GLN A 195 22.77 6.40 -4.54
CA GLN A 195 22.42 5.22 -5.33
C GLN A 195 21.78 4.22 -4.35
N LEU A 196 20.47 4.32 -4.18
CA LEU A 196 19.70 3.22 -3.62
C LEU A 196 19.69 2.17 -4.71
N ASP A 197 20.45 1.09 -4.51
CA ASP A 197 20.38 -0.08 -5.37
C ASP A 197 18.90 -0.47 -5.48
N PHE A 198 18.43 -0.50 -6.71
CA PHE A 198 17.06 -0.91 -6.97
C PHE A 198 16.93 -2.33 -6.43
N ILE A 199 16.01 -2.57 -5.52
CA ILE A 199 15.77 -3.87 -4.85
C ILE A 199 15.69 -5.04 -5.85
N TYR A 200 15.28 -4.77 -7.09
CA TYR A 200 15.17 -5.75 -8.18
C TYR A 200 16.50 -6.10 -8.88
N PHE A 201 17.62 -5.45 -8.57
CA PHE A 201 18.94 -5.76 -9.15
C PHE A 201 19.87 -6.51 -8.20
N GLN A 202 19.38 -6.98 -7.05
CA GLN A 202 20.15 -7.80 -6.10
C GLN A 202 19.95 -9.31 -6.30
N PHE A 203 19.46 -9.72 -7.47
CA PHE A 203 19.34 -11.13 -7.86
C PHE A 203 20.25 -11.46 -9.02
#